data_7cab23576d11d3cccb8281b435cbae4e
#
_entry.id   7cab23576d11d3cccb8281b435cbae4e
#
_cell.length_a   1.000
_cell.length_b   1.000
_cell.length_c   1.000
_cell.angle_alpha   90.00
_cell.angle_beta   90.00
_cell.angle_gamma   90.00
#
_symmetry.space_group_name_H-M   'P 1'
#
loop_
_entity.id
_entity.type
_entity.pdbx_description
1 polymer ?
#
loop_
_entity_poly.entity_id
_entity_poly.type
_entity_poly.pdbx_seq_one_letter_code
_entity_poly.pdbx_strand_id
1 'polypeptide(L)'
;MYKLNFPLYQIPVKNKENKMLAFDSIRKKWLKLVPEEWVRLNCIEFLTNEKKIPRSLISVEKEFKLNNLKKRFDIVVYNEKGEIYLLIECKAPNIKINQSVFNQISKYNLVLKSKFLMITNGIDHYFFAMNYKNQQIDFLKELPNYGI
;
A
#
# COMPACT_ATOMS: atom_id res chain seq x y z
N MET A 1 15.42 13.93 -0.51
CA MET A 1 14.37 12.89 -0.41
C MET A 1 13.94 12.72 1.04
N TYR A 2 12.67 12.44 1.29
CA TYR A 2 12.17 12.27 2.65
C TYR A 2 12.76 11.05 3.30
N LYS A 3 13.15 11.17 4.56
CA LYS A 3 13.52 10.02 5.37
C LYS A 3 12.24 9.38 5.88
N LEU A 4 11.99 8.14 5.45
CA LEU A 4 10.80 7.40 5.82
C LEU A 4 11.10 6.42 6.95
N ASN A 5 10.07 6.00 7.66
CA ASN A 5 10.17 4.99 8.70
C ASN A 5 10.05 3.58 8.09
N PHE A 6 10.94 3.31 7.13
CA PHE A 6 11.15 2.00 6.53
C PHE A 6 12.64 1.72 6.58
N PRO A 7 13.07 0.45 6.48
CA PRO A 7 14.48 0.16 6.22
C PRO A 7 14.95 0.86 4.95
N LEU A 8 16.26 1.07 4.82
CA LEU A 8 16.81 1.67 3.62
C LEU A 8 16.80 0.66 2.49
N TYR A 9 16.08 0.96 1.42
CA TYR A 9 16.03 0.13 0.22
C TYR A 9 16.74 0.82 -0.93
N GLN A 10 17.32 0.02 -1.81
CA GLN A 10 18.00 0.52 -3.00
C GLN A 10 17.01 0.63 -4.15
N ILE A 11 16.24 1.71 -4.15
CA ILE A 11 15.31 2.01 -5.23
C ILE A 11 16.04 2.85 -6.26
N PRO A 12 16.14 2.40 -7.53
CA PRO A 12 16.84 3.17 -8.55
C PRO A 12 16.19 4.53 -8.74
N VAL A 13 17.00 5.58 -8.72
CA VAL A 13 16.59 6.96 -9.02
C VAL A 13 17.54 7.54 -10.04
N LYS A 14 17.04 8.47 -10.86
CA LYS A 14 17.85 9.18 -11.84
C LYS A 14 17.31 10.57 -12.06
N ASN A 15 18.17 11.47 -12.52
CA ASN A 15 17.79 12.80 -12.94
C ASN A 15 17.77 12.81 -14.47
N LYS A 16 16.66 13.19 -15.06
CA LYS A 16 16.52 13.35 -16.51
C LYS A 16 15.84 14.67 -16.80
N GLU A 17 16.54 15.54 -17.53
CA GLU A 17 16.03 16.87 -17.91
C GLU A 17 15.51 17.66 -16.67
N ASN A 18 16.31 17.69 -15.61
CA ASN A 18 15.99 18.35 -14.34
C ASN A 18 14.78 17.76 -13.59
N LYS A 19 14.38 16.53 -13.96
CA LYS A 19 13.31 15.82 -13.27
C LYS A 19 13.86 14.60 -12.57
N MET A 20 13.53 14.44 -11.29
CA MET A 20 13.88 13.22 -10.56
C MET A 20 12.88 12.13 -10.89
N LEU A 21 13.40 10.98 -11.28
CA LEU A 21 12.60 9.79 -11.59
C LEU A 21 13.02 8.66 -10.69
N ALA A 22 12.06 7.82 -10.32
CA ALA A 22 12.30 6.60 -9.55
C ALA A 22 11.71 5.41 -10.30
N PHE A 23 12.35 4.24 -10.16
CA PHE A 23 11.93 3.05 -10.87
C PHE A 23 10.87 2.27 -10.07
N ASP A 24 9.73 2.04 -10.71
CA ASP A 24 8.66 1.19 -10.15
C ASP A 24 8.90 -0.25 -10.57
N SER A 25 9.28 -1.09 -9.62
CA SER A 25 9.62 -2.50 -9.88
C SER A 25 8.42 -3.37 -10.24
N ILE A 26 7.21 -2.93 -9.92
CA ILE A 26 5.98 -3.67 -10.26
C ILE A 26 5.56 -3.36 -11.69
N ARG A 27 5.47 -2.06 -12.03
CA ARG A 27 5.10 -1.63 -13.39
C ARG A 27 6.27 -1.64 -14.36
N LYS A 28 7.50 -1.79 -13.84
CA LYS A 28 8.74 -1.83 -14.61
C LYS A 28 8.92 -0.59 -15.48
N LYS A 29 8.71 0.58 -14.90
CA LYS A 29 8.88 1.85 -15.58
C LYS A 29 9.37 2.94 -14.63
N TRP A 30 9.93 3.99 -15.21
CA TRP A 30 10.38 5.15 -14.47
C TRP A 30 9.22 6.11 -14.28
N LEU A 31 9.06 6.61 -13.05
CA LEU A 31 7.98 7.51 -12.68
C LEU A 31 8.57 8.80 -12.12
N LYS A 32 7.85 9.90 -12.32
CA LYS A 32 8.19 11.16 -11.67
C LYS A 32 8.17 10.97 -10.17
N LEU A 33 9.27 11.35 -9.53
CA LEU A 33 9.41 11.16 -8.09
C LEU A 33 8.74 12.31 -7.34
N VAL A 34 7.56 12.02 -6.80
CA VAL A 34 6.84 12.89 -5.88
C VAL A 34 6.75 12.20 -4.52
N PRO A 35 6.50 12.95 -3.43
CA PRO A 35 6.56 12.37 -2.08
C PRO A 35 5.66 11.15 -1.88
N GLU A 36 4.43 11.18 -2.38
CA GLU A 36 3.50 10.05 -2.26
C GLU A 36 4.00 8.82 -3.03
N GLU A 37 4.57 9.02 -4.23
CA GLU A 37 5.15 7.93 -5.01
C GLU A 37 6.35 7.30 -4.29
N TRP A 38 7.14 8.13 -3.60
CA TRP A 38 8.27 7.62 -2.82
C TRP A 38 7.78 6.72 -1.68
N VAL A 39 6.71 7.12 -1.00
CA VAL A 39 6.09 6.28 0.05
C VAL A 39 5.63 4.95 -0.55
N ARG A 40 4.95 4.99 -1.69
CA ARG A 40 4.44 3.79 -2.34
C ARG A 40 5.56 2.83 -2.75
N LEU A 41 6.62 3.36 -3.37
CA LEU A 41 7.75 2.52 -3.80
C LEU A 41 8.46 1.86 -2.61
N ASN A 42 8.67 2.61 -1.53
CA ASN A 42 9.27 2.06 -0.32
C ASN A 42 8.35 1.02 0.33
N CYS A 43 7.04 1.24 0.30
CA CYS A 43 6.08 0.29 0.83
C CYS A 43 6.14 -1.04 0.06
N ILE A 44 6.28 -1.00 -1.27
CA ILE A 44 6.44 -2.21 -2.09
C ILE A 44 7.69 -2.98 -1.65
N GLU A 45 8.81 -2.29 -1.46
CA GLU A 45 10.03 -2.93 -1.00
C GLU A 45 9.88 -3.55 0.39
N PHE A 46 9.16 -2.86 1.28
CA PHE A 46 8.82 -3.37 2.60
C PHE A 46 8.04 -4.69 2.50
N LEU A 47 7.02 -4.73 1.65
CA LEU A 47 6.20 -5.92 1.47
C LEU A 47 7.02 -7.10 0.96
N THR A 48 7.89 -6.86 -0.01
CA THR A 48 8.67 -7.94 -0.62
C THR A 48 9.83 -8.39 0.26
N ASN A 49 10.56 -7.46 0.86
CA ASN A 49 11.75 -7.78 1.64
C ASN A 49 11.45 -8.23 3.06
N GLU A 50 10.52 -7.53 3.74
CA GLU A 50 10.23 -7.81 5.15
C GLU A 50 9.08 -8.79 5.33
N LYS A 51 8.03 -8.70 4.51
CA LYS A 51 6.83 -9.53 4.67
C LYS A 51 6.77 -10.72 3.73
N LYS A 52 7.77 -10.87 2.88
CA LYS A 52 7.94 -12.04 1.98
C LYS A 52 6.80 -12.20 0.97
N ILE A 53 6.20 -11.11 0.55
CA ILE A 53 5.15 -11.12 -0.46
C ILE A 53 5.78 -11.20 -1.85
N PRO A 54 5.41 -12.20 -2.67
CA PRO A 54 5.92 -12.28 -4.04
C PRO A 54 5.47 -11.07 -4.87
N ARG A 55 6.37 -10.50 -5.65
CA ARG A 55 6.03 -9.34 -6.51
C ARG A 55 4.91 -9.67 -7.49
N SER A 56 4.81 -10.91 -7.94
CA SER A 56 3.76 -11.35 -8.86
C SER A 56 2.35 -11.23 -8.28
N LEU A 57 2.21 -11.14 -6.96
CA LEU A 57 0.91 -11.00 -6.29
C LEU A 57 0.56 -9.54 -5.98
N ILE A 58 1.43 -8.60 -6.33
CA ILE A 58 1.25 -7.18 -6.05
C ILE A 58 0.76 -6.45 -7.31
N SER A 59 -0.35 -5.73 -7.19
CA SER A 59 -0.83 -4.80 -8.20
C SER A 59 -0.79 -3.39 -7.65
N VAL A 60 -0.47 -2.42 -8.51
CA VAL A 60 -0.44 -1.02 -8.11
C VAL A 60 -1.51 -0.25 -8.87
N GLU A 61 -2.09 0.72 -8.19
CA GLU A 61 -3.15 1.59 -8.73
C GLU A 61 -4.32 0.82 -9.34
N LYS A 62 -4.71 -0.29 -8.68
CA LYS A 62 -5.83 -1.11 -9.12
C LYS A 62 -7.15 -0.41 -8.85
N GLU A 63 -7.95 -0.25 -9.90
CA GLU A 63 -9.26 0.37 -9.82
C GLU A 63 -10.35 -0.67 -9.63
N PHE A 64 -11.28 -0.37 -8.72
CA PHE A 64 -12.48 -1.17 -8.49
C PHE A 64 -13.71 -0.32 -8.72
N LYS A 65 -14.74 -0.91 -9.32
CA LYS A 65 -16.05 -0.27 -9.48
C LYS A 65 -16.97 -0.80 -8.37
N LEU A 66 -17.47 0.12 -7.55
CA LEU A 66 -18.36 -0.21 -6.44
C LEU A 66 -19.61 0.67 -6.55
N ASN A 67 -20.75 0.07 -6.91
CA ASN A 67 -22.04 0.78 -6.98
C ASN A 67 -21.96 2.11 -7.77
N ASN A 68 -21.42 2.08 -8.99
CA ASN A 68 -21.19 3.23 -9.85
C ASN A 68 -20.09 4.18 -9.38
N LEU A 69 -19.43 3.88 -8.28
CA LEU A 69 -18.26 4.62 -7.82
C LEU A 69 -17.00 3.86 -8.24
N LYS A 70 -15.97 4.63 -8.57
CA LYS A 70 -14.66 4.07 -8.87
C LYS A 70 -13.73 4.41 -7.72
N LYS A 71 -13.04 3.40 -7.19
CA LYS A 71 -12.01 3.60 -6.17
C LYS A 71 -10.73 2.90 -6.62
N ARG A 72 -9.64 3.64 -6.64
CA ARG A 72 -8.32 3.11 -6.95
C ARG A 72 -7.50 3.04 -5.67
N PHE A 73 -6.98 1.85 -5.38
CA PHE A 73 -6.06 1.65 -4.27
C PHE A 73 -4.62 1.71 -4.75
N ASP A 74 -3.74 2.23 -3.93
CA ASP A 74 -2.34 2.40 -4.31
C ASP A 74 -1.64 1.06 -4.49
N ILE A 75 -1.87 0.13 -3.57
CA ILE A 75 -1.30 -1.22 -3.64
C ILE A 75 -2.37 -2.22 -3.25
N VAL A 76 -2.47 -3.29 -4.04
CA VAL A 76 -3.35 -4.43 -3.76
C VAL A 76 -2.51 -5.68 -3.81
N VAL A 77 -2.59 -6.51 -2.77
CA VAL A 77 -1.93 -7.80 -2.74
C VAL A 77 -2.98 -8.89 -2.80
N TYR A 78 -2.79 -9.83 -3.73
CA TYR A 78 -3.67 -10.99 -3.88
C TYR A 78 -3.03 -12.21 -3.24
N ASN A 79 -3.85 -13.18 -2.85
CA ASN A 79 -3.34 -14.49 -2.49
C ASN A 79 -3.29 -15.37 -3.74
N GLU A 80 -2.83 -16.61 -3.59
CA GLU A 80 -2.68 -17.54 -4.73
C GLU A 80 -4.01 -17.94 -5.35
N LYS A 81 -5.13 -17.75 -4.62
CA LYS A 81 -6.47 -18.02 -5.12
C LYS A 81 -7.09 -16.83 -5.85
N GLY A 82 -6.35 -15.72 -5.96
CA GLY A 82 -6.87 -14.50 -6.57
C GLY A 82 -7.76 -13.66 -5.67
N GLU A 83 -7.83 -13.99 -4.39
CA GLU A 83 -8.58 -13.20 -3.43
C GLU A 83 -7.72 -12.04 -2.91
N ILE A 84 -8.38 -10.96 -2.49
CA ILE A 84 -7.66 -9.79 -1.96
C ILE A 84 -7.16 -10.11 -0.55
N TYR A 85 -5.83 -10.11 -0.40
CA TYR A 85 -5.18 -10.38 0.87
C TYR A 85 -4.95 -9.09 1.66
N LEU A 86 -4.51 -8.03 0.98
CA LEU A 86 -4.11 -6.77 1.61
C LEU A 86 -4.42 -5.60 0.69
N LEU A 87 -5.05 -4.57 1.23
CA LEU A 87 -5.24 -3.29 0.56
C LEU A 87 -4.37 -2.25 1.28
N ILE A 88 -3.69 -1.42 0.50
CA ILE A 88 -2.82 -0.38 1.07
C ILE A 88 -3.17 0.97 0.45
N GLU A 89 -3.35 1.96 1.31
CA GLU A 89 -3.48 3.35 0.92
C GLU A 89 -2.24 4.11 1.38
N CYS A 90 -1.58 4.78 0.45
CA CYS A 90 -0.40 5.57 0.71
C CYS A 90 -0.73 7.06 0.64
N LYS A 91 -0.18 7.83 1.56
CA LYS A 91 -0.27 9.28 1.59
C LYS A 91 1.13 9.86 1.61
N ALA A 92 1.26 11.13 1.21
CA ALA A 92 2.54 11.82 1.30
C ALA A 92 2.95 11.99 2.77
N PRO A 93 4.27 12.10 3.07
CA PRO A 93 4.75 12.18 4.46
C PRO A 93 4.20 13.36 5.27
N ASN A 94 3.82 14.44 4.60
CA ASN A 94 3.25 15.61 5.28
C ASN A 94 1.75 15.49 5.53
N ILE A 95 1.11 14.43 5.09
CA ILE A 95 -0.32 14.21 5.30
C ILE A 95 -0.50 13.38 6.57
N LYS A 96 -1.27 13.93 7.51
CA LYS A 96 -1.56 13.24 8.76
C LYS A 96 -2.69 12.23 8.54
N ILE A 97 -2.47 11.00 9.00
CA ILE A 97 -3.49 9.95 8.92
C ILE A 97 -4.36 10.06 10.17
N ASN A 98 -5.65 10.26 9.95
CA ASN A 98 -6.63 10.44 11.02
C ASN A 98 -7.80 9.47 10.84
N GLN A 99 -8.77 9.54 11.75
CA GLN A 99 -9.95 8.67 11.73
C GLN A 99 -10.76 8.82 10.44
N SER A 100 -10.80 10.03 9.87
CA SER A 100 -11.53 10.29 8.62
C SER A 100 -10.95 9.49 7.46
N VAL A 101 -9.63 9.45 7.34
CA VAL A 101 -8.94 8.66 6.31
C VAL A 101 -9.28 7.18 6.47
N PHE A 102 -9.20 6.68 7.70
CA PHE A 102 -9.53 5.29 8.00
C PHE A 102 -10.99 4.97 7.65
N ASN A 103 -11.93 5.82 8.05
CA ASN A 103 -13.35 5.61 7.79
C ASN A 103 -13.64 5.53 6.29
N GLN A 104 -13.01 6.39 5.50
CA GLN A 104 -13.17 6.39 4.05
C GLN A 104 -12.71 5.08 3.43
N ILE A 105 -11.54 4.61 3.84
CA ILE A 105 -10.94 3.40 3.27
C ILE A 105 -11.69 2.14 3.73
N SER A 106 -12.06 2.06 5.00
CA SER A 106 -12.78 0.90 5.53
C SER A 106 -14.14 0.71 4.88
N LYS A 107 -14.77 1.80 4.45
CA LYS A 107 -16.06 1.76 3.73
C LYS A 107 -15.94 0.94 2.45
N TYR A 108 -14.88 1.16 1.67
CA TYR A 108 -14.66 0.39 0.45
C TYR A 108 -14.30 -1.06 0.78
N ASN A 109 -13.60 -1.27 1.88
CA ASN A 109 -13.18 -2.61 2.26
C ASN A 109 -14.33 -3.51 2.70
N LEU A 110 -15.46 -2.95 3.12
CA LEU A 110 -16.66 -3.74 3.40
C LEU A 110 -17.13 -4.51 2.16
N VAL A 111 -16.91 -3.96 0.98
CA VAL A 111 -17.29 -4.60 -0.28
C VAL A 111 -16.16 -5.50 -0.80
N LEU A 112 -14.92 -5.02 -0.76
CA LEU A 112 -13.77 -5.75 -1.30
C LEU A 112 -13.31 -6.90 -0.42
N LYS A 113 -13.57 -6.82 0.87
CA LYS A 113 -13.31 -7.88 1.87
C LYS A 113 -11.87 -8.38 1.89
N SER A 114 -10.89 -7.46 1.94
CA SER A 114 -9.51 -7.85 2.15
C SER A 114 -9.32 -8.42 3.56
N LYS A 115 -8.35 -9.30 3.70
CA LYS A 115 -8.00 -9.87 5.00
C LYS A 115 -7.31 -8.83 5.89
N PHE A 116 -6.45 -8.03 5.30
CA PHE A 116 -5.69 -6.98 5.99
C PHE A 116 -5.83 -5.66 5.27
N LEU A 117 -5.65 -4.59 6.04
CA LEU A 117 -5.64 -3.23 5.53
C LEU A 117 -4.44 -2.49 6.11
N MET A 118 -3.73 -1.74 5.28
CA MET A 118 -2.63 -0.88 5.72
C MET A 118 -2.83 0.53 5.22
N ILE A 119 -2.59 1.50 6.09
CA ILE A 119 -2.58 2.91 5.73
C ILE A 119 -1.23 3.47 6.17
N THR A 120 -0.53 4.15 5.28
CA THR A 120 0.78 4.69 5.60
C THR A 120 1.02 6.02 4.89
N ASN A 121 1.74 6.91 5.57
CA ASN A 121 2.31 8.11 4.96
C ASN A 121 3.84 8.03 4.90
N GLY A 122 4.39 6.83 5.14
CA GLY A 122 5.83 6.62 5.17
C GLY A 122 6.47 6.87 6.51
N ILE A 123 5.83 7.64 7.39
CA ILE A 123 6.31 7.93 8.75
C ILE A 123 5.52 7.12 9.75
N ASP A 124 4.20 7.16 9.64
CA ASP A 124 3.28 6.41 10.47
C ASP A 124 2.63 5.30 9.64
N HIS A 125 2.63 4.09 10.18
CA HIS A 125 2.05 2.92 9.54
C HIS A 125 0.97 2.36 10.44
N TYR A 126 -0.20 2.09 9.86
CA TYR A 126 -1.33 1.52 10.59
C TYR A 126 -1.74 0.23 9.91
N PHE A 127 -1.83 -0.85 10.68
CA PHE A 127 -2.16 -2.19 10.18
C PHE A 127 -3.41 -2.69 10.85
N PHE A 128 -4.29 -3.31 10.08
CA PHE A 128 -5.57 -3.79 10.57
C PHE A 128 -5.84 -5.19 10.06
N ALA A 129 -6.39 -6.05 10.91
CA ALA A 129 -6.96 -7.33 10.52
C ALA A 129 -8.48 -7.19 10.52
N MET A 130 -9.11 -7.68 9.48
CA MET A 130 -10.55 -7.55 9.28
C MET A 130 -11.22 -8.87 9.58
N ASN A 131 -12.18 -8.86 10.50
CA ASN A 131 -13.01 -10.02 10.81
C ASN A 131 -14.44 -9.72 10.37
N TYR A 132 -14.80 -10.23 9.19
CA TYR A 132 -16.11 -9.95 8.59
C TYR A 132 -17.24 -10.71 9.26
N LYS A 133 -16.94 -11.86 9.84
CA LYS A 133 -17.93 -12.67 10.55
C LYS A 133 -18.48 -11.96 11.78
N ASN A 134 -17.60 -11.30 12.54
CA ASN A 134 -17.96 -10.57 13.76
C ASN A 134 -18.04 -9.06 13.53
N GLN A 135 -17.84 -8.59 12.30
CA GLN A 135 -17.76 -7.16 11.96
C GLN A 135 -16.78 -6.41 12.85
N GLN A 136 -15.64 -7.04 13.13
CA GLN A 136 -14.64 -6.53 14.03
C GLN A 136 -13.37 -6.17 13.26
N ILE A 137 -12.75 -5.05 13.67
CA ILE A 137 -11.47 -4.58 13.10
C ILE A 137 -10.47 -4.57 14.24
N ASP A 138 -9.36 -5.31 14.06
CA ASP A 138 -8.32 -5.38 15.05
C ASP A 138 -7.10 -4.58 14.58
N PHE A 139 -6.62 -3.69 15.44
CA PHE A 139 -5.35 -3.02 15.20
C PHE A 139 -4.22 -4.01 15.39
N LEU A 140 -3.28 -4.01 14.46
CA LEU A 140 -2.09 -4.85 14.53
C LEU A 140 -0.86 -3.99 14.75
N LYS A 141 0.08 -4.49 15.52
CA LYS A 141 1.37 -3.86 15.72
C LYS A 141 2.21 -3.92 14.45
N GLU A 142 2.08 -5.02 13.71
CA GLU A 142 2.76 -5.24 12.44
C GLU A 142 1.95 -6.20 11.59
N LEU A 143 2.22 -6.21 10.28
CA LEU A 143 1.64 -7.22 9.40
C LEU A 143 2.32 -8.56 9.64
N PRO A 144 1.57 -9.67 9.65
CA PRO A 144 2.19 -10.98 9.65
C PRO A 144 2.96 -11.23 8.35
N ASN A 145 3.90 -12.16 8.38
CA ASN A 145 4.56 -12.59 7.16
C ASN A 145 3.56 -13.29 6.25
N TYR A 146 3.74 -13.12 4.95
CA TYR A 146 2.86 -13.74 3.96
C TYR A 146 2.94 -15.26 4.04
N GLY A 147 1.80 -15.92 3.95
CA GLY A 147 1.73 -17.38 3.94
C GLY A 147 1.71 -18.03 5.32
N ILE A 148 1.63 -17.24 6.39
CA ILE A 148 1.54 -17.76 7.76
C ILE A 148 0.12 -17.65 8.29
#